data_71783a45cb514447fb54a9087cf3247e
#
_entry.id   71783a45cb514447fb54a9087cf3247e
#
_cell.length_a   1.000
_cell.length_b   1.000
_cell.length_c   1.000
_cell.angle_alpha   90.00
_cell.angle_beta   90.00
_cell.angle_gamma   90.00
#
_symmetry.space_group_name_H-M   'P 1'
#
loop_
_entity.id
_entity.type
_entity.pdbx_description
1 polymer ?
#
loop_
_entity_poly.entity_id
_entity_poly.type
_entity_poly.pdbx_seq_one_letter_code
_entity_poly.pdbx_strand_id
1 'polypeptide(L)'
;MADLEYAYRIMATPDPHDTTSSMFSFPLPSPQSNSSEDKIIGIYKPYFEVAEPAVLDACRAALSHYESAGYKVIDITLPYLPEGQLAHAMTILGEICSDLPNNSGLAAANKILVAIGRITPVSDFFLAQKVRNLLMQHLAFLFKKYPGLLIVTPTTPNAGWHIAGGAADLKNGVSDGNMSIHTMTYVWMANYLGCPSLSIPVARVKPKEGEGKIPVGLMAMAEWGEEERLFAWGRVGEEWAWRIGGEKMAKPGNWVDVMELALRA
;
A
#
# COMPACT_ATOMS: atom_id res chain seq x y z
N MET A 1 14.56 5.79 3.24
CA MET A 1 13.47 6.81 3.16
C MET A 1 13.88 8.03 2.34
N ALA A 2 15.08 8.57 2.52
CA ALA A 2 15.51 9.75 1.77
C ALA A 2 15.41 9.59 0.24
N ASP A 3 15.92 8.48 -0.30
CA ASP A 3 15.87 8.19 -1.75
C ASP A 3 14.43 8.07 -2.26
N LEU A 4 13.55 7.45 -1.47
CA LEU A 4 12.12 7.31 -1.82
C LEU A 4 11.44 8.68 -1.86
N GLU A 5 11.66 9.51 -0.85
CA GLU A 5 11.11 10.87 -0.80
C GLU A 5 11.61 11.72 -1.96
N TYR A 6 12.91 11.64 -2.27
CA TYR A 6 13.50 12.35 -3.39
C TYR A 6 12.89 11.93 -4.74
N ALA A 7 12.80 10.62 -4.98
CA ALA A 7 12.18 10.09 -6.18
C ALA A 7 10.70 10.49 -6.29
N TYR A 8 9.96 10.40 -5.20
CA TYR A 8 8.55 10.82 -5.16
C TYR A 8 8.39 12.29 -5.53
N ARG A 9 9.21 13.19 -4.95
CA ARG A 9 9.15 14.64 -5.23
C ARG A 9 9.41 14.97 -6.69
N ILE A 10 10.27 14.20 -7.38
CA ILE A 10 10.50 14.37 -8.81
C ILE A 10 9.29 13.87 -9.62
N MET A 11 8.75 12.69 -9.27
CA MET A 11 7.68 12.04 -10.04
C MET A 11 6.32 12.70 -9.84
N ALA A 12 6.07 13.31 -8.69
CA ALA A 12 4.80 13.93 -8.33
C ALA A 12 4.67 15.39 -8.83
N THR A 13 5.60 15.88 -9.62
CA THR A 13 5.49 17.21 -10.23
C THR A 13 4.38 17.23 -11.29
N PRO A 14 3.68 18.37 -11.48
CA PRO A 14 2.69 18.50 -12.52
C PRO A 14 3.25 18.20 -13.91
N ASP A 15 2.55 17.37 -14.68
CA ASP A 15 2.88 17.07 -16.08
C ASP A 15 2.04 17.97 -16.99
N PRO A 16 2.66 18.79 -17.88
CA PRO A 16 1.93 19.63 -18.80
C PRO A 16 1.11 18.84 -19.84
N HIS A 17 1.39 17.55 -20.03
CA HIS A 17 0.64 16.66 -20.90
C HIS A 17 -0.55 15.97 -20.21
N ASP A 18 -0.64 16.06 -18.88
CA ASP A 18 -1.77 15.56 -18.07
C ASP A 18 -2.47 16.73 -17.40
N THR A 19 -3.62 17.11 -17.94
CA THR A 19 -4.44 18.20 -17.41
C THR A 19 -4.93 17.96 -15.98
N THR A 20 -5.01 16.71 -15.55
CA THR A 20 -5.45 16.36 -14.19
C THR A 20 -4.33 16.53 -13.17
N SER A 21 -3.08 16.30 -13.54
CA SER A 21 -1.93 16.44 -12.65
C SER A 21 -1.74 17.89 -12.17
N SER A 22 -2.08 18.87 -13.00
CA SER A 22 -1.97 20.29 -12.66
C SER A 22 -3.02 20.77 -11.64
N MET A 23 -4.08 19.98 -11.42
CA MET A 23 -5.13 20.29 -10.44
C MET A 23 -4.68 19.99 -8.98
N PHE A 24 -3.67 19.17 -8.83
CA PHE A 24 -3.10 18.84 -7.54
C PHE A 24 -1.83 19.67 -7.35
N SER A 25 -1.93 20.75 -6.57
CA SER A 25 -0.71 21.43 -6.12
C SER A 25 0.09 20.46 -5.26
N PHE A 26 1.39 20.35 -5.56
CA PHE A 26 2.32 19.62 -4.71
C PHE A 26 2.17 20.19 -3.29
N PRO A 27 1.95 19.38 -2.25
CA PRO A 27 1.90 19.90 -0.91
C PRO A 27 3.24 20.56 -0.62
N LEU A 28 3.20 21.88 -0.37
CA LEU A 28 4.36 22.58 0.19
C LEU A 28 4.69 21.84 1.49
N PRO A 29 6.00 21.69 1.84
CA PRO A 29 6.38 21.12 3.10
C PRO A 29 5.58 21.85 4.20
N SER A 30 4.59 21.16 4.76
CA SER A 30 3.89 21.70 5.92
C SER A 30 4.93 21.86 7.02
N PRO A 31 4.98 22.99 7.73
CA PRO A 31 5.82 23.10 8.92
C PRO A 31 5.48 21.88 9.77
N GLN A 32 6.45 20.98 9.96
CA GLN A 32 6.24 19.77 10.74
C GLN A 32 5.66 20.19 12.08
N SER A 33 4.38 19.94 12.32
CA SER A 33 3.85 20.04 13.66
C SER A 33 4.50 18.92 14.46
N ASN A 34 5.50 19.26 15.23
CA ASN A 34 6.19 18.35 16.14
C ASN A 34 5.36 18.05 17.39
N SER A 35 4.05 18.31 17.37
CA SER A 35 3.20 18.00 18.51
C SER A 35 2.98 16.48 18.59
N SER A 36 3.19 15.92 19.75
CA SER A 36 2.91 14.50 20.04
C SER A 36 1.43 14.14 19.80
N GLU A 37 0.54 15.14 19.75
CA GLU A 37 -0.88 15.00 19.51
C GLU A 37 -1.19 14.56 18.07
N ASP A 38 -0.27 14.80 17.12
CA ASP A 38 -0.45 14.46 15.70
C ASP A 38 0.08 13.06 15.32
N LYS A 39 0.57 12.28 16.28
CA LYS A 39 1.11 10.94 16.06
C LYS A 39 0.09 9.86 16.43
N ILE A 40 -0.90 9.66 15.57
CA ILE A 40 -1.98 8.70 15.83
C ILE A 40 -1.94 7.58 14.80
N ILE A 41 -1.93 6.33 15.26
CA ILE A 41 -2.10 5.12 14.46
C ILE A 41 -3.47 4.54 14.75
N GLY A 42 -4.32 4.43 13.73
CA GLY A 42 -5.62 3.77 13.79
C GLY A 42 -5.55 2.35 13.27
N ILE A 43 -6.02 1.40 14.05
CA ILE A 43 -6.10 -0.01 13.68
C ILE A 43 -7.54 -0.47 13.77
N TYR A 44 -8.04 -1.09 12.70
CA TYR A 44 -9.26 -1.85 12.73
C TYR A 44 -8.91 -3.32 12.93
N LYS A 45 -8.98 -3.79 14.19
CA LYS A 45 -8.53 -5.14 14.60
C LYS A 45 -9.08 -6.27 13.74
N PRO A 46 -10.41 -6.36 13.45
CA PRO A 46 -10.95 -7.47 12.67
C PRO A 46 -10.35 -7.54 11.25
N TYR A 47 -9.92 -6.39 10.70
CA TYR A 47 -9.27 -6.33 9.40
C TYR A 47 -7.77 -6.62 9.49
N PHE A 48 -7.09 -6.03 10.46
CA PHE A 48 -5.67 -6.24 10.71
C PHE A 48 -5.36 -7.73 10.94
N GLU A 49 -6.22 -8.43 11.67
CA GLU A 49 -6.05 -9.83 12.08
C GLU A 49 -6.38 -10.87 11.00
N VAL A 50 -6.74 -10.44 9.78
CA VAL A 50 -6.89 -11.36 8.63
C VAL A 50 -5.54 -11.95 8.20
N ALA A 51 -4.42 -11.29 8.52
CA ALA A 51 -3.09 -11.73 8.12
C ALA A 51 -2.63 -13.01 8.86
N GLU A 52 -1.68 -13.70 8.25
CA GLU A 52 -1.06 -14.89 8.83
C GLU A 52 -0.32 -14.58 10.14
N PRO A 53 -0.24 -15.53 11.08
CA PRO A 53 0.37 -15.29 12.40
C PRO A 53 1.79 -14.69 12.33
N ALA A 54 2.65 -15.20 11.44
CA ALA A 54 4.01 -14.69 11.29
C ALA A 54 4.06 -13.23 10.80
N VAL A 55 3.09 -12.82 9.96
CA VAL A 55 2.93 -11.44 9.50
C VAL A 55 2.43 -10.57 10.66
N LEU A 56 1.42 -11.06 11.40
CA LEU A 56 0.86 -10.34 12.55
C LEU A 56 1.92 -10.08 13.63
N ASP A 57 2.71 -11.09 13.99
CA ASP A 57 3.74 -10.96 15.00
C ASP A 57 4.79 -9.93 14.61
N ALA A 58 5.22 -9.94 13.34
CA ALA A 58 6.14 -8.97 12.80
C ALA A 58 5.57 -7.53 12.83
N CYS A 59 4.31 -7.37 12.40
CA CYS A 59 3.64 -6.08 12.38
C CYS A 59 3.38 -5.54 13.81
N ARG A 60 2.99 -6.39 14.75
CA ARG A 60 2.79 -6.01 16.17
C ARG A 60 4.10 -5.57 16.83
N ALA A 61 5.20 -6.26 16.56
CA ALA A 61 6.52 -5.86 17.05
C ALA A 61 6.93 -4.48 16.54
N ALA A 62 6.67 -4.18 15.26
CA ALA A 62 6.91 -2.86 14.69
C ALA A 62 5.99 -1.79 15.32
N LEU A 63 4.71 -2.10 15.55
CA LEU A 63 3.78 -1.18 16.22
C LEU A 63 4.26 -0.79 17.62
N SER A 64 4.80 -1.73 18.40
CA SER A 64 5.39 -1.42 19.71
C SER A 64 6.59 -0.47 19.62
N HIS A 65 7.35 -0.52 18.52
CA HIS A 65 8.40 0.48 18.28
C HIS A 65 7.80 1.87 18.01
N TYR A 66 6.74 1.96 17.20
CA TYR A 66 6.04 3.22 16.98
C TYR A 66 5.46 3.81 18.26
N GLU A 67 4.88 2.99 19.15
CA GLU A 67 4.42 3.44 20.47
C GLU A 67 5.59 4.01 21.29
N SER A 68 6.75 3.34 21.27
CA SER A 68 7.97 3.84 21.91
C SER A 68 8.50 5.14 21.32
N ALA A 69 8.20 5.41 20.03
CA ALA A 69 8.52 6.64 19.32
C ALA A 69 7.44 7.74 19.50
N GLY A 70 6.47 7.52 20.40
CA GLY A 70 5.45 8.48 20.79
C GLY A 70 4.18 8.46 19.95
N TYR A 71 3.96 7.43 19.12
CA TYR A 71 2.69 7.22 18.44
C TYR A 71 1.65 6.63 19.40
N LYS A 72 0.43 7.15 19.34
CA LYS A 72 -0.72 6.62 20.07
C LYS A 72 -1.47 5.66 19.16
N VAL A 73 -1.56 4.38 19.54
CA VAL A 73 -2.37 3.40 18.82
C VAL A 73 -3.81 3.44 19.34
N ILE A 74 -4.78 3.57 18.45
CA ILE A 74 -6.21 3.61 18.75
C ILE A 74 -6.99 2.61 17.91
N ASP A 75 -8.09 2.11 18.46
CA ASP A 75 -9.05 1.31 17.70
C ASP A 75 -9.94 2.23 16.83
N ILE A 76 -10.07 1.89 15.57
CA ILE A 76 -10.98 2.53 14.63
C ILE A 76 -11.93 1.49 14.03
N THR A 77 -12.97 1.95 13.33
CA THR A 77 -13.87 1.09 12.56
C THR A 77 -13.80 1.44 11.09
N LEU A 78 -13.70 0.42 10.24
CA LEU A 78 -13.74 0.55 8.77
C LEU A 78 -14.91 -0.29 8.26
N PRO A 79 -16.00 0.34 7.79
CA PRO A 79 -17.19 -0.37 7.32
C PRO A 79 -17.01 -0.83 5.86
N TYR A 80 -17.86 -1.79 5.45
CA TYR A 80 -18.03 -2.20 4.04
C TYR A 80 -16.75 -2.63 3.34
N LEU A 81 -15.84 -3.32 4.04
CA LEU A 81 -14.55 -3.74 3.45
C LEU A 81 -14.71 -4.73 2.29
N PRO A 82 -15.56 -5.77 2.37
CA PRO A 82 -15.80 -6.67 1.24
C PRO A 82 -16.42 -5.96 0.03
N GLU A 83 -17.40 -5.12 0.26
CA GLU A 83 -18.07 -4.34 -0.78
C GLU A 83 -17.10 -3.34 -1.42
N GLY A 84 -16.24 -2.72 -0.61
CA GLY A 84 -15.21 -1.79 -1.08
C GLY A 84 -14.17 -2.47 -1.95
N GLN A 85 -13.69 -3.65 -1.56
CA GLN A 85 -12.73 -4.42 -2.36
C GLN A 85 -13.33 -4.85 -3.70
N LEU A 86 -14.59 -5.29 -3.70
CA LEU A 86 -15.30 -5.63 -4.93
C LEU A 86 -15.48 -4.39 -5.83
N ALA A 87 -15.93 -3.29 -5.25
CA ALA A 87 -16.14 -2.04 -5.98
C ALA A 87 -14.82 -1.47 -6.56
N HIS A 88 -13.71 -1.62 -5.84
CA HIS A 88 -12.37 -1.33 -6.36
C HIS A 88 -12.03 -2.18 -7.59
N ALA A 89 -12.24 -3.51 -7.50
CA ALA A 89 -11.99 -4.42 -8.62
C ALA A 89 -12.81 -4.03 -9.85
N MET A 90 -14.10 -3.72 -9.68
CA MET A 90 -14.98 -3.28 -10.76
C MET A 90 -14.51 -1.97 -11.39
N THR A 91 -14.04 -1.02 -10.58
CA THR A 91 -13.52 0.26 -11.07
C THR A 91 -12.25 0.06 -11.89
N ILE A 92 -11.26 -0.64 -11.36
CA ILE A 92 -9.99 -0.91 -12.06
C ILE A 92 -10.21 -1.68 -13.37
N LEU A 93 -11.09 -2.70 -13.34
CA LEU A 93 -11.37 -3.48 -14.56
C LEU A 93 -12.09 -2.65 -15.63
N GLY A 94 -12.98 -1.75 -15.22
CA GLY A 94 -13.64 -0.81 -16.13
C GLY A 94 -12.63 0.15 -16.78
N GLU A 95 -11.74 0.72 -16.02
CA GLU A 95 -10.67 1.61 -16.50
C GLU A 95 -9.72 0.89 -17.45
N ILE A 96 -9.20 -0.30 -17.06
CA ILE A 96 -8.32 -1.10 -17.92
C ILE A 96 -9.01 -1.44 -19.26
N CYS A 97 -10.31 -1.76 -19.25
CA CYS A 97 -11.03 -2.07 -20.47
C CYS A 97 -11.20 -0.86 -21.39
N SER A 98 -11.29 0.34 -20.83
CA SER A 98 -11.34 1.60 -21.59
C SER A 98 -10.00 1.90 -22.27
N ASP A 99 -8.91 1.72 -21.54
CA ASP A 99 -7.59 2.17 -21.99
C ASP A 99 -6.82 1.09 -22.76
N LEU A 100 -7.22 -0.19 -22.64
CA LEU A 100 -6.54 -1.32 -23.28
C LEU A 100 -7.40 -1.99 -24.34
N PRO A 101 -7.51 -1.43 -25.58
CA PRO A 101 -8.32 -1.99 -26.64
C PRO A 101 -7.82 -3.36 -27.12
N ASN A 102 -6.51 -3.61 -27.03
CA ASN A 102 -5.89 -4.88 -27.43
C ASN A 102 -5.23 -5.56 -26.23
N ASN A 103 -5.66 -6.79 -25.95
CA ASN A 103 -5.17 -7.60 -24.83
C ASN A 103 -4.25 -8.76 -25.28
N SER A 104 -3.77 -8.77 -26.53
CA SER A 104 -2.99 -9.90 -27.09
C SER A 104 -1.72 -10.21 -26.30
N GLY A 105 -1.04 -9.18 -25.76
CA GLY A 105 0.18 -9.29 -24.95
C GLY A 105 -0.03 -9.66 -23.48
N LEU A 106 -1.29 -9.76 -23.01
CA LEU A 106 -1.56 -10.08 -21.62
C LEU A 106 -1.43 -11.56 -21.31
N ALA A 107 -1.00 -11.90 -20.09
CA ALA A 107 -1.09 -13.26 -19.56
C ALA A 107 -2.54 -13.74 -19.47
N ALA A 108 -2.76 -15.05 -19.49
CA ALA A 108 -4.10 -15.64 -19.55
C ALA A 108 -5.04 -15.14 -18.43
N ALA A 109 -4.55 -15.05 -17.19
CA ALA A 109 -5.35 -14.55 -16.07
C ALA A 109 -5.81 -13.10 -16.29
N ASN A 110 -4.92 -12.24 -16.76
CA ASN A 110 -5.26 -10.85 -17.02
C ASN A 110 -6.26 -10.71 -18.17
N LYS A 111 -6.20 -11.60 -19.18
CA LYS A 111 -7.23 -11.67 -20.23
C LYS A 111 -8.61 -12.00 -19.68
N ILE A 112 -8.68 -12.91 -18.69
CA ILE A 112 -9.94 -13.25 -18.00
C ILE A 112 -10.47 -12.02 -17.24
N LEU A 113 -9.62 -11.32 -16.49
CA LEU A 113 -10.02 -10.11 -15.77
C LEU A 113 -10.53 -9.01 -16.71
N VAL A 114 -9.86 -8.78 -17.82
CA VAL A 114 -10.34 -7.83 -18.86
C VAL A 114 -11.66 -8.28 -19.45
N ALA A 115 -11.86 -9.59 -19.69
CA ALA A 115 -13.14 -10.11 -20.20
C ALA A 115 -14.28 -9.87 -19.18
N ILE A 116 -14.04 -10.04 -17.88
CA ILE A 116 -15.00 -9.73 -16.81
C ILE A 116 -15.34 -8.23 -16.83
N GLY A 117 -14.32 -7.37 -16.92
CA GLY A 117 -14.54 -5.91 -16.99
C GLY A 117 -15.42 -5.51 -18.16
N ARG A 118 -15.24 -6.14 -19.33
CA ARG A 118 -16.03 -5.84 -20.56
C ARG A 118 -17.50 -6.23 -20.45
N ILE A 119 -17.85 -7.20 -19.64
CA ILE A 119 -19.24 -7.63 -19.43
C ILE A 119 -19.87 -7.02 -18.18
N THR A 120 -19.11 -6.25 -17.39
CA THR A 120 -19.64 -5.55 -16.21
C THR A 120 -20.64 -4.47 -16.66
N PRO A 121 -21.91 -4.51 -16.19
CA PRO A 121 -22.88 -3.50 -16.54
C PRO A 121 -22.46 -2.11 -16.03
N VAL A 122 -22.75 -1.09 -16.81
CA VAL A 122 -22.48 0.31 -16.42
C VAL A 122 -23.19 0.72 -15.13
N SER A 123 -24.38 0.14 -14.87
CA SER A 123 -25.11 0.32 -13.60
C SER A 123 -24.28 -0.09 -12.40
N ASP A 124 -23.54 -1.20 -12.50
CA ASP A 124 -22.74 -1.75 -11.43
C ASP A 124 -21.46 -0.92 -11.22
N PHE A 125 -20.88 -0.39 -12.31
CA PHE A 125 -19.82 0.60 -12.20
C PHE A 125 -20.27 1.85 -11.42
N PHE A 126 -21.47 2.37 -11.69
CA PHE A 126 -22.02 3.49 -10.93
C PHE A 126 -22.32 3.13 -9.47
N LEU A 127 -22.76 1.92 -9.18
CA LEU A 127 -22.89 1.44 -7.79
C LEU A 127 -21.54 1.40 -7.09
N ALA A 128 -20.51 0.92 -7.76
CA ALA A 128 -19.14 0.97 -7.24
C ALA A 128 -18.73 2.41 -6.87
N GLN A 129 -18.97 3.40 -7.75
CA GLN A 129 -18.65 4.80 -7.44
C GLN A 129 -19.45 5.36 -6.24
N LYS A 130 -20.68 4.89 -6.01
CA LYS A 130 -21.44 5.25 -4.80
C LYS A 130 -20.81 4.65 -3.53
N VAL A 131 -20.35 3.39 -3.58
CA VAL A 131 -19.59 2.77 -2.48
C VAL A 131 -18.29 3.55 -2.21
N ARG A 132 -17.56 3.94 -3.27
CA ARG A 132 -16.37 4.80 -3.16
C ARG A 132 -16.68 6.07 -2.37
N ASN A 133 -17.72 6.79 -2.77
CA ASN A 133 -18.11 8.04 -2.09
C ASN A 133 -18.47 7.81 -0.63
N LEU A 134 -19.20 6.74 -0.31
CA LEU A 134 -19.55 6.39 1.07
C LEU A 134 -18.31 6.13 1.94
N LEU A 135 -17.34 5.38 1.41
CA LEU A 135 -16.08 5.10 2.10
C LEU A 135 -15.22 6.36 2.26
N MET A 136 -15.14 7.22 1.22
CA MET A 136 -14.44 8.50 1.32
C MET A 136 -15.04 9.40 2.41
N GLN A 137 -16.37 9.46 2.52
CA GLN A 137 -17.03 10.22 3.60
C GLN A 137 -16.69 9.67 4.98
N HIS A 138 -16.61 8.35 5.12
CA HIS A 138 -16.21 7.72 6.38
C HIS A 138 -14.75 8.04 6.73
N LEU A 139 -13.83 7.96 5.76
CA LEU A 139 -12.43 8.35 5.98
C LEU A 139 -12.31 9.84 6.35
N ALA A 140 -13.00 10.73 5.65
CA ALA A 140 -13.02 12.16 5.98
C ALA A 140 -13.52 12.40 7.41
N PHE A 141 -14.54 11.65 7.86
CA PHE A 141 -14.98 11.69 9.26
C PHE A 141 -13.88 11.24 10.22
N LEU A 142 -13.17 10.16 9.93
CA LEU A 142 -12.09 9.65 10.79
C LEU A 142 -10.93 10.65 10.87
N PHE A 143 -10.48 11.19 9.74
CA PHE A 143 -9.39 12.16 9.70
C PHE A 143 -9.75 13.46 10.42
N LYS A 144 -10.99 13.92 10.26
CA LYS A 144 -11.50 15.09 11.01
C LYS A 144 -11.58 14.81 12.51
N LYS A 145 -11.99 13.60 12.92
CA LYS A 145 -12.11 13.21 14.33
C LYS A 145 -10.76 13.05 15.01
N TYR A 146 -9.78 12.56 14.27
CA TYR A 146 -8.44 12.27 14.73
C TYR A 146 -7.41 12.93 13.82
N PRO A 147 -7.13 14.24 13.99
CA PRO A 147 -6.12 14.92 13.19
C PRO A 147 -4.77 14.20 13.29
N GLY A 148 -4.09 14.01 12.16
CA GLY A 148 -2.83 13.28 12.12
C GLY A 148 -2.95 11.75 12.09
N LEU A 149 -4.16 11.22 11.98
CA LEU A 149 -4.40 9.78 11.90
C LEU A 149 -3.71 9.14 10.71
N LEU A 150 -2.98 8.07 10.98
CA LEU A 150 -2.51 7.10 10.00
C LEU A 150 -3.28 5.79 10.19
N ILE A 151 -3.94 5.30 9.15
CA ILE A 151 -4.59 3.99 9.17
C ILE A 151 -3.56 2.94 8.80
N VAL A 152 -3.29 2.01 9.73
CA VAL A 152 -2.18 1.06 9.59
C VAL A 152 -2.68 -0.37 9.47
N THR A 153 -2.12 -1.09 8.50
CA THR A 153 -2.38 -2.51 8.23
C THR A 153 -1.09 -3.23 7.87
N PRO A 154 -1.04 -4.56 7.92
CA PRO A 154 -0.01 -5.29 7.16
C PRO A 154 -0.07 -4.87 5.68
N THR A 155 1.04 -4.93 4.94
CA THR A 155 1.04 -4.64 3.50
C THR A 155 0.30 -5.74 2.73
N THR A 156 0.57 -6.99 3.09
CA THR A 156 -0.11 -8.18 2.56
C THR A 156 -0.48 -9.12 3.70
N PRO A 157 -1.55 -9.91 3.57
CA PRO A 157 -1.95 -10.82 4.64
C PRO A 157 -1.05 -12.05 4.77
N ASN A 158 -0.25 -12.35 3.75
CA ASN A 158 0.67 -13.48 3.71
C ASN A 158 2.11 -13.04 3.46
N ALA A 159 3.06 -13.90 3.81
CA ALA A 159 4.48 -13.71 3.54
C ALA A 159 4.89 -14.31 2.18
N GLY A 160 4.04 -14.18 1.17
CA GLY A 160 4.20 -14.80 -0.14
C GLY A 160 3.61 -16.20 -0.22
N TRP A 161 3.68 -16.81 -1.39
CA TRP A 161 3.23 -18.20 -1.64
C TRP A 161 4.17 -18.92 -2.60
N HIS A 162 4.14 -20.24 -2.57
CA HIS A 162 4.97 -21.08 -3.42
C HIS A 162 4.48 -21.03 -4.88
N ILE A 163 5.41 -20.94 -5.82
CA ILE A 163 5.13 -21.01 -7.26
C ILE A 163 5.14 -22.50 -7.64
N ALA A 164 3.97 -23.09 -7.85
CA ALA A 164 3.79 -24.53 -8.00
C ALA A 164 4.57 -25.13 -9.18
N GLY A 165 4.60 -24.50 -10.33
CA GLY A 165 5.29 -24.96 -11.54
C GLY A 165 6.75 -24.50 -11.66
N GLY A 166 7.29 -23.83 -10.64
CA GLY A 166 8.66 -23.32 -10.67
C GLY A 166 8.94 -22.37 -11.82
N ALA A 167 10.12 -22.50 -12.45
CA ALA A 167 10.53 -21.63 -13.56
C ALA A 167 9.63 -21.72 -14.80
N ALA A 168 8.94 -22.85 -15.01
CA ALA A 168 8.04 -23.03 -16.16
C ALA A 168 6.80 -22.14 -16.04
N ASP A 169 6.26 -21.96 -14.84
CA ASP A 169 5.11 -21.08 -14.58
C ASP A 169 5.47 -19.60 -14.75
N LEU A 170 6.72 -19.24 -14.49
CA LEU A 170 7.19 -17.86 -14.64
C LEU A 170 7.29 -17.41 -16.10
N LYS A 171 7.37 -18.34 -17.05
CA LYS A 171 7.48 -18.02 -18.49
C LYS A 171 6.31 -17.17 -18.99
N ASN A 172 5.10 -17.42 -18.46
CA ASN A 172 3.86 -16.74 -18.88
C ASN A 172 3.25 -15.90 -17.75
N GLY A 173 4.00 -15.65 -16.67
CA GLY A 173 3.54 -15.00 -15.46
C GLY A 173 2.81 -15.95 -14.52
N VAL A 174 2.93 -15.69 -13.21
CA VAL A 174 2.19 -16.44 -12.19
C VAL A 174 0.74 -16.02 -12.21
N SER A 175 -0.17 -16.97 -12.20
CA SER A 175 -1.60 -16.75 -12.31
C SER A 175 -2.36 -17.62 -11.32
N ASP A 176 -2.43 -17.16 -10.09
CA ASP A 176 -3.38 -17.65 -9.10
C ASP A 176 -4.35 -16.52 -8.74
N GLY A 177 -5.58 -16.57 -9.29
CA GLY A 177 -6.57 -15.51 -9.09
C GLY A 177 -7.01 -15.38 -7.64
N ASN A 178 -7.12 -16.49 -6.90
CA ASN A 178 -7.54 -16.46 -5.50
C ASN A 178 -6.45 -15.83 -4.62
N MET A 179 -5.19 -16.23 -4.84
CA MET A 179 -4.05 -15.66 -4.12
C MET A 179 -3.84 -14.19 -4.47
N SER A 180 -4.06 -13.79 -5.72
CA SER A 180 -4.00 -12.39 -6.14
C SER A 180 -5.04 -11.54 -5.41
N ILE A 181 -6.29 -12.00 -5.32
CA ILE A 181 -7.35 -11.31 -4.56
C ILE A 181 -7.00 -11.26 -3.07
N HIS A 182 -6.51 -12.37 -2.52
CA HIS A 182 -6.13 -12.44 -1.11
C HIS A 182 -4.98 -11.48 -0.78
N THR A 183 -3.92 -11.43 -1.60
CA THR A 183 -2.80 -10.50 -1.39
C THR A 183 -3.20 -9.03 -1.48
N MET A 184 -4.27 -8.72 -2.19
CA MET A 184 -4.82 -7.36 -2.29
C MET A 184 -5.71 -6.95 -1.10
N THR A 185 -5.84 -7.79 -0.08
CA THR A 185 -6.73 -7.54 1.07
C THR A 185 -6.57 -6.14 1.66
N TYR A 186 -5.39 -5.58 1.76
CA TYR A 186 -5.15 -4.27 2.39
C TYR A 186 -4.91 -3.12 1.41
N VAL A 187 -4.27 -3.39 0.27
CA VAL A 187 -3.78 -2.34 -0.62
C VAL A 187 -4.86 -1.65 -1.46
N TRP A 188 -6.03 -2.28 -1.62
CA TRP A 188 -7.10 -1.76 -2.46
C TRP A 188 -7.65 -0.42 -1.97
N MET A 189 -7.68 -0.22 -0.63
CA MET A 189 -8.36 0.94 -0.04
C MET A 189 -7.70 2.25 -0.43
N ALA A 190 -6.39 2.37 -0.29
CA ALA A 190 -5.64 3.56 -0.69
C ALA A 190 -5.81 3.85 -2.18
N ASN A 191 -5.67 2.84 -3.03
CA ASN A 191 -5.84 2.96 -4.48
C ASN A 191 -7.25 3.43 -4.86
N TYR A 192 -8.26 2.82 -4.25
CA TYR A 192 -9.66 3.11 -4.58
C TYR A 192 -10.13 4.48 -4.10
N LEU A 193 -9.66 4.90 -2.93
CA LEU A 193 -10.10 6.14 -2.30
C LEU A 193 -9.15 7.32 -2.57
N GLY A 194 -8.03 7.09 -3.25
CA GLY A 194 -7.06 8.11 -3.64
C GLY A 194 -6.24 8.66 -2.47
N CYS A 195 -6.09 7.88 -1.40
CA CYS A 195 -5.26 8.27 -0.27
C CYS A 195 -3.79 7.92 -0.51
N PRO A 196 -2.84 8.75 -0.10
CA PRO A 196 -1.44 8.38 -0.12
C PRO A 196 -1.17 7.23 0.85
N SER A 197 -0.30 6.30 0.46
CA SER A 197 0.10 5.18 1.30
C SER A 197 1.58 4.84 1.14
N LEU A 198 2.17 4.33 2.21
CA LEU A 198 3.57 3.95 2.29
C LEU A 198 3.70 2.59 2.97
N SER A 199 4.45 1.68 2.34
CA SER A 199 4.82 0.39 2.94
C SER A 199 6.30 0.40 3.34
N ILE A 200 6.58 -0.11 4.53
CA ILE A 200 7.94 -0.27 5.06
C ILE A 200 8.23 -1.73 5.39
N PRO A 201 9.46 -2.22 5.21
CA PRO A 201 9.85 -3.55 5.66
C PRO A 201 9.95 -3.59 7.19
N VAL A 202 9.29 -4.55 7.83
CA VAL A 202 9.28 -4.67 9.29
C VAL A 202 9.89 -5.96 9.81
N ALA A 203 10.01 -6.99 8.98
CA ALA A 203 10.69 -8.24 9.34
C ALA A 203 11.03 -9.07 8.11
N ARG A 204 11.77 -10.17 8.35
CA ARG A 204 11.89 -11.28 7.42
C ARG A 204 11.47 -12.56 8.15
N VAL A 205 10.43 -13.20 7.67
CA VAL A 205 9.85 -14.42 8.27
C VAL A 205 10.12 -15.65 7.41
N LYS A 206 10.02 -16.83 8.01
CA LYS A 206 10.06 -18.09 7.24
C LYS A 206 8.76 -18.20 6.43
N PRO A 207 8.83 -18.62 5.16
CA PRO A 207 7.63 -18.92 4.39
C PRO A 207 6.90 -20.16 4.96
N LYS A 208 5.62 -20.33 4.64
CA LYS A 208 4.90 -21.58 4.97
C LYS A 208 5.50 -22.79 4.26
N GLU A 209 5.96 -22.59 3.04
CA GLU A 209 6.55 -23.61 2.19
C GLU A 209 7.84 -23.08 1.59
N GLY A 210 8.84 -23.96 1.43
CA GLY A 210 10.15 -23.61 0.89
C GLY A 210 11.16 -23.17 1.96
N GLU A 211 12.31 -22.71 1.49
CA GLU A 211 13.44 -22.29 2.31
C GLU A 211 13.66 -20.78 2.25
N GLY A 212 14.46 -20.26 3.18
CA GLY A 212 14.85 -18.87 3.21
C GLY A 212 13.96 -18.00 4.10
N LYS A 213 13.98 -16.70 3.83
CA LYS A 213 13.19 -15.70 4.57
C LYS A 213 12.56 -14.71 3.59
N ILE A 214 11.28 -14.45 3.79
CA ILE A 214 10.48 -13.52 2.98
C ILE A 214 10.27 -12.22 3.75
N PRO A 215 10.42 -11.04 3.11
CA PRO A 215 10.15 -9.77 3.75
C PRO A 215 8.66 -9.61 4.06
N VAL A 216 8.37 -9.01 5.21
CA VAL A 216 7.03 -8.59 5.63
C VAL A 216 7.01 -7.08 5.72
N GLY A 217 5.94 -6.47 5.21
CA GLY A 217 5.71 -5.03 5.23
C GLY A 217 4.58 -4.63 6.17
N LEU A 218 4.73 -3.45 6.77
CA LEU A 218 3.68 -2.70 7.43
C LEU A 218 3.34 -1.49 6.56
N MET A 219 2.06 -1.22 6.34
CA MET A 219 1.58 -0.15 5.48
C MET A 219 0.81 0.87 6.31
N ALA A 220 1.05 2.14 6.05
CA ALA A 220 0.24 3.24 6.55
C ALA A 220 -0.44 3.97 5.39
N MET A 221 -1.67 4.40 5.60
CA MET A 221 -2.45 5.27 4.73
C MET A 221 -2.75 6.56 5.48
N ALA A 222 -2.53 7.70 4.84
CA ALA A 222 -2.80 9.03 5.39
C ALA A 222 -3.99 9.71 4.71
N GLU A 223 -4.42 10.84 5.26
CA GLU A 223 -5.38 11.75 4.61
C GLU A 223 -4.84 12.26 3.27
N TRP A 224 -5.73 12.65 2.38
CA TRP A 224 -5.38 13.21 1.07
C TRP A 224 -4.45 14.42 1.19
N GLY A 225 -3.31 14.37 0.52
CA GLY A 225 -2.30 15.42 0.55
C GLY A 225 -1.33 15.38 1.75
N GLU A 226 -1.43 14.36 2.62
CA GLU A 226 -0.60 14.21 3.82
C GLU A 226 0.61 13.27 3.61
N GLU A 227 1.24 13.31 2.44
CA GLU A 227 2.42 12.49 2.11
C GLU A 227 3.60 12.75 3.04
N GLU A 228 3.77 13.99 3.48
CA GLU A 228 4.83 14.38 4.43
C GLU A 228 4.74 13.59 5.75
N ARG A 229 3.52 13.33 6.18
CA ARG A 229 3.25 12.54 7.38
C ARG A 229 3.66 11.08 7.22
N LEU A 230 3.45 10.54 6.02
CA LEU A 230 3.93 9.19 5.66
C LEU A 230 5.45 9.12 5.61
N PHE A 231 6.13 10.14 5.08
CA PHE A 231 7.60 10.17 5.10
C PHE A 231 8.15 10.24 6.53
N ALA A 232 7.53 11.03 7.41
CA ALA A 232 7.91 11.08 8.82
C ALA A 232 7.70 9.72 9.52
N TRP A 233 6.55 9.07 9.28
CA TRP A 233 6.26 7.72 9.76
C TRP A 233 7.24 6.69 9.20
N GLY A 234 7.54 6.77 7.91
CA GLY A 234 8.49 5.88 7.23
C GLY A 234 9.90 5.97 7.79
N ARG A 235 10.37 7.17 8.19
CA ARG A 235 11.69 7.35 8.85
C ARG A 235 11.77 6.59 10.17
N VAL A 236 10.72 6.65 10.99
CA VAL A 236 10.66 5.85 12.25
C VAL A 236 10.68 4.34 11.94
N GLY A 237 10.00 3.91 10.88
CA GLY A 237 10.04 2.51 10.45
C GLY A 237 11.38 2.07 9.89
N GLU A 238 12.12 2.96 9.23
CA GLU A 238 13.50 2.70 8.79
C GLU A 238 14.44 2.49 9.98
N GLU A 239 14.31 3.27 11.06
CA GLU A 239 15.04 3.06 12.31
C GLU A 239 14.76 1.68 12.91
N TRP A 240 13.50 1.23 12.88
CA TRP A 240 13.14 -0.13 13.29
C TRP A 240 13.81 -1.19 12.42
N ALA A 241 13.75 -1.06 11.11
CA ALA A 241 14.36 -2.00 10.18
C ALA A 241 15.89 -2.14 10.40
N TRP A 242 16.57 -1.02 10.64
CA TRP A 242 17.99 -1.02 11.01
C TRP A 242 18.25 -1.73 12.34
N ARG A 243 17.41 -1.51 13.34
CA ARG A 243 17.54 -2.10 14.68
C ARG A 243 17.42 -3.62 14.68
N ILE A 244 16.48 -4.18 13.91
CA ILE A 244 16.21 -5.63 13.91
C ILE A 244 17.06 -6.43 12.92
N GLY A 245 17.54 -5.82 11.87
CA GLY A 245 18.22 -6.54 10.79
C GLY A 245 19.49 -5.87 10.28
N GLY A 246 19.82 -4.69 10.76
CA GLY A 246 20.95 -3.91 10.31
C GLY A 246 20.93 -3.69 8.79
N GLU A 247 22.09 -3.62 8.19
CA GLU A 247 22.24 -3.37 6.76
C GLU A 247 21.50 -4.40 5.87
N LYS A 248 21.41 -5.65 6.30
CA LYS A 248 20.73 -6.73 5.56
C LYS A 248 19.21 -6.55 5.44
N MET A 249 18.59 -5.80 6.35
CA MET A 249 17.15 -5.44 6.24
C MET A 249 16.95 -4.20 5.40
N ALA A 250 17.82 -3.22 5.54
CA ALA A 250 17.70 -1.92 4.89
C ALA A 250 18.18 -1.95 3.44
N LYS A 251 19.18 -2.80 3.12
CA LYS A 251 19.79 -2.86 1.79
C LYS A 251 19.88 -4.31 1.29
N PRO A 252 19.50 -4.58 0.03
CA PRO A 252 19.80 -5.88 -0.61
C PRO A 252 21.31 -6.05 -0.78
N GLY A 253 21.77 -7.31 -0.96
CA GLY A 253 23.20 -7.61 -1.11
C GLY A 253 23.88 -7.00 -2.34
N ASN A 254 23.08 -6.57 -3.31
CA ASN A 254 23.51 -5.87 -4.54
C ASN A 254 23.08 -4.39 -4.53
N TRP A 255 22.93 -3.79 -3.36
CA TRP A 255 22.58 -2.38 -3.24
C TRP A 255 23.59 -1.49 -3.95
N VAL A 256 23.09 -0.56 -4.73
CA VAL A 256 23.87 0.50 -5.37
C VAL A 256 23.38 1.83 -4.79
N ASP A 257 24.28 2.56 -4.16
CA ASP A 257 23.99 3.91 -3.67
C ASP A 257 24.08 4.87 -4.86
N VAL A 258 22.93 5.17 -5.44
CA VAL A 258 22.84 6.04 -6.62
C VAL A 258 23.22 7.48 -6.31
N MET A 259 23.01 7.93 -5.07
CA MET A 259 23.40 9.28 -4.66
C MET A 259 24.92 9.39 -4.54
N GLU A 260 25.57 8.37 -3.95
CA GLU A 260 27.02 8.33 -3.88
C GLU A 260 27.66 8.25 -5.29
N LEU A 261 27.04 7.47 -6.19
CA LEU A 261 27.49 7.43 -7.59
C LEU A 261 27.34 8.77 -8.29
N ALA A 262 26.22 9.45 -8.11
CA ALA A 262 25.97 10.77 -8.71
C ALA A 262 26.94 11.85 -8.20
N LEU A 263 27.38 11.76 -6.94
CA LEU A 263 28.35 12.69 -6.37
C LEU A 263 29.79 12.43 -6.84
N ARG A 264 30.07 11.23 -7.38
CA ARG A 264 31.37 10.84 -7.93
C ARG A 264 31.49 11.09 -9.43
N ALA A 265 30.39 11.35 -10.12
CA ALA A 265 30.36 11.64 -11.58
C ALA A 265 30.51 13.14 -11.86
#